data_00eb5cd23a9fcdaf4d874c5b0adee871
#
_entry.id   00eb5cd23a9fcdaf4d874c5b0adee871
#
_cell.length_a   1.000
_cell.length_b   1.000
_cell.length_c   1.000
_cell.angle_alpha   90.00
_cell.angle_beta   90.00
_cell.angle_gamma   90.00
#
_symmetry.space_group_name_H-M   'P 1'
#
loop_
_entity.id
_entity.type
_entity.pdbx_description
1 polymer ?
#
loop_
_entity_poly.entity_id
_entity_poly.type
_entity_poly.pdbx_seq_one_letter_code
_entity_poly.pdbx_strand_id
1 'polypeptide(L)'
;MFNEDNWQAALENGFELQSSGTTGEPKRIFQTPAKLLAANRVAVDAQNITAQSRVLTVCRMRHAGGLLAQTLPAWSVYAHVRIIPFNAYSFSRDIKGYTHTHLTPTHCRLLMQTKNFSSLDLGGVFVACGSDNVSFDIIEAFVERGAVFMCNWGMTEIGPITINTVFDTLDKVKQYREQALAEGYLLGDRYYCEYKIIDDELWVRGDVC
;
A
#
# COMPACT_ATOMS: atom_id res chain seq x y z
N MET A 1 -9.62 -18.09 -5.58
CA MET A 1 -9.19 -16.68 -5.46
C MET A 1 -10.36 -15.91 -4.87
N PHE A 2 -10.13 -15.02 -3.90
CA PHE A 2 -11.20 -14.24 -3.28
C PHE A 2 -11.72 -13.16 -4.24
N ASN A 3 -13.02 -12.90 -4.14
CA ASN A 3 -13.72 -11.87 -4.89
C ASN A 3 -14.76 -11.18 -3.98
N GLU A 4 -15.59 -10.33 -4.56
CA GLU A 4 -16.62 -9.56 -3.85
C GLU A 4 -17.67 -10.44 -3.15
N ASP A 5 -17.91 -11.67 -3.64
CA ASP A 5 -18.93 -12.56 -3.09
C ASP A 5 -18.42 -13.46 -1.96
N ASN A 6 -17.08 -13.64 -1.82
CA ASN A 6 -16.52 -14.63 -0.91
C ASN A 6 -15.35 -14.13 -0.04
N TRP A 7 -15.11 -12.83 -0.01
CA TRP A 7 -13.99 -12.25 0.77
C TRP A 7 -14.08 -12.53 2.28
N GLN A 8 -15.30 -12.70 2.82
CA GLN A 8 -15.52 -13.03 4.23
C GLN A 8 -14.80 -14.32 4.62
N ALA A 9 -14.82 -15.31 3.73
CA ALA A 9 -14.13 -16.57 3.96
C ALA A 9 -12.62 -16.40 4.20
N ALA A 10 -12.00 -15.35 3.63
CA ALA A 10 -10.60 -15.02 3.90
C ALA A 10 -10.40 -14.63 5.37
N LEU A 11 -11.26 -13.76 5.90
CA LEU A 11 -11.17 -13.28 7.28
C LEU A 11 -11.59 -14.34 8.30
N GLU A 12 -12.50 -15.25 7.93
CA GLU A 12 -13.01 -16.31 8.82
C GLU A 12 -12.07 -17.51 8.92
N ASN A 13 -11.46 -17.92 7.80
CA ASN A 13 -10.72 -19.19 7.73
C ASN A 13 -9.19 -18.98 7.61
N GLY A 14 -8.74 -17.75 7.33
CA GLY A 14 -7.36 -17.54 6.94
C GLY A 14 -7.07 -18.08 5.54
N PHE A 15 -5.88 -17.82 5.04
CA PHE A 15 -5.40 -18.36 3.76
C PHE A 15 -3.89 -18.24 3.62
N GLU A 16 -3.34 -18.95 2.62
CA GLU A 16 -1.92 -18.86 2.28
C GLU A 16 -1.66 -17.73 1.27
N LEU A 17 -0.63 -16.94 1.56
CA LEU A 17 0.01 -16.02 0.62
C LEU A 17 1.40 -16.52 0.25
N GLN A 18 1.83 -16.16 -0.95
CA GLN A 18 3.20 -16.39 -1.39
C GLN A 18 4.01 -15.10 -1.25
N SER A 19 5.15 -15.16 -0.57
CA SER A 19 6.15 -14.11 -0.61
C SER A 19 7.11 -14.34 -1.78
N SER A 20 7.72 -13.27 -2.29
CA SER A 20 8.71 -13.35 -3.39
C SER A 20 10.01 -14.07 -2.99
N GLY A 21 10.23 -14.31 -1.68
CA GLY A 21 11.44 -14.95 -1.12
C GLY A 21 12.75 -14.28 -1.59
N THR A 22 13.55 -13.77 -0.68
CA THR A 22 14.88 -13.22 -1.01
C THR A 22 15.87 -14.30 -1.46
N THR A 23 15.55 -15.58 -1.22
CA THR A 23 16.39 -16.76 -1.52
C THR A 23 16.00 -17.51 -2.80
N GLY A 24 15.04 -16.97 -3.59
CA GLY A 24 14.67 -17.51 -4.91
C GLY A 24 13.44 -18.42 -4.93
N GLU A 25 13.10 -19.14 -3.87
CA GLU A 25 11.86 -19.91 -3.81
C GLU A 25 10.77 -19.16 -3.03
N PRO A 26 9.53 -19.05 -3.58
CA PRO A 26 8.42 -18.42 -2.89
C PRO A 26 8.09 -19.15 -1.59
N LYS A 27 8.13 -18.44 -0.46
CA LYS A 27 7.65 -19.00 0.81
C LYS A 27 6.13 -18.93 0.85
N ARG A 28 5.50 -20.00 1.33
CA ARG A 28 4.07 -20.02 1.66
C ARG A 28 3.88 -19.58 3.09
N ILE A 29 3.10 -18.54 3.30
CA ILE A 29 2.84 -17.96 4.60
C ILE A 29 1.34 -18.03 4.86
N PHE A 30 0.97 -18.82 5.86
CA PHE A 30 -0.43 -18.90 6.27
C PHE A 30 -0.78 -17.67 7.14
N GLN A 31 -1.77 -16.93 6.68
CA GLN A 31 -2.36 -15.81 7.40
C GLN A 31 -3.54 -16.33 8.24
N THR A 32 -3.39 -16.28 9.55
CA THR A 32 -4.48 -16.67 10.46
C THR A 32 -5.60 -15.63 10.45
N PRO A 33 -6.85 -16.00 10.76
CA PRO A 33 -7.96 -15.06 10.86
C PRO A 33 -7.66 -13.86 11.77
N ALA A 34 -7.03 -14.09 12.92
CA ALA A 34 -6.69 -13.02 13.86
C ALA A 34 -5.74 -11.98 13.25
N LYS A 35 -4.66 -12.44 12.61
CA LYS A 35 -3.70 -11.55 11.91
C LYS A 35 -4.36 -10.80 10.75
N LEU A 36 -5.17 -11.49 9.96
CA LEU A 36 -5.88 -10.87 8.84
C LEU A 36 -6.83 -9.78 9.30
N LEU A 37 -7.60 -10.03 10.37
CA LEU A 37 -8.50 -9.04 10.96
C LEU A 37 -7.73 -7.83 11.49
N ALA A 38 -6.59 -8.04 12.15
CA ALA A 38 -5.73 -6.97 12.63
C ALA A 38 -5.15 -6.16 11.48
N ALA A 39 -4.52 -6.81 10.49
CA ALA A 39 -3.96 -6.15 9.31
C ALA A 39 -5.02 -5.42 8.48
N ASN A 40 -6.22 -5.99 8.37
CA ASN A 40 -7.34 -5.37 7.67
C ASN A 40 -7.81 -4.08 8.35
N ARG A 41 -7.96 -4.09 9.70
CA ARG A 41 -8.28 -2.87 10.48
C ARG A 41 -7.23 -1.79 10.30
N VAL A 42 -5.96 -2.16 10.39
CA VAL A 42 -4.84 -1.24 10.14
C VAL A 42 -4.93 -0.61 8.75
N ALA A 43 -5.18 -1.41 7.72
CA ALA A 43 -5.25 -0.92 6.35
C ALA A 43 -6.47 -0.01 6.09
N VAL A 44 -7.61 -0.31 6.71
CA VAL A 44 -8.82 0.56 6.68
C VAL A 44 -8.52 1.90 7.35
N ASP A 45 -7.99 1.88 8.59
CA ASP A 45 -7.71 3.07 9.38
C ASP A 45 -6.64 3.95 8.73
N ALA A 46 -5.49 3.37 8.37
CA ALA A 46 -4.36 4.10 7.82
C ALA A 46 -4.70 4.87 6.53
N GLN A 47 -5.65 4.40 5.77
CA GLN A 47 -6.04 4.95 4.48
C GLN A 47 -7.41 5.65 4.49
N ASN A 48 -8.10 5.68 5.63
CA ASN A 48 -9.47 6.21 5.75
C ASN A 48 -10.43 5.58 4.72
N ILE A 49 -10.33 4.26 4.50
CA ILE A 49 -11.24 3.56 3.58
C ILE A 49 -12.62 3.45 4.23
N THR A 50 -13.66 3.88 3.52
CA THR A 50 -15.06 3.86 3.96
C THR A 50 -15.95 3.22 2.89
N ALA A 51 -17.23 2.99 3.21
CA ALA A 51 -18.20 2.51 2.23
C ALA A 51 -18.38 3.42 1.01
N GLN A 52 -18.03 4.70 1.14
CA GLN A 52 -18.06 5.67 0.04
C GLN A 52 -16.79 5.65 -0.83
N SER A 53 -15.76 4.95 -0.39
CA SER A 53 -14.51 4.83 -1.15
C SER A 53 -14.72 4.06 -2.45
N ARG A 54 -13.95 4.42 -3.45
CA ARG A 54 -13.90 3.75 -4.75
C ARG A 54 -12.46 3.34 -5.00
N VAL A 55 -12.18 2.05 -4.94
CA VAL A 55 -10.82 1.50 -4.99
C VAL A 55 -10.52 0.92 -6.36
N LEU A 56 -9.43 1.40 -6.98
CA LEU A 56 -8.88 0.81 -8.20
C LEU A 56 -7.70 -0.09 -7.85
N THR A 57 -7.90 -1.40 -7.90
CA THR A 57 -6.84 -2.40 -7.69
C THR A 57 -6.16 -2.73 -9.01
N VAL A 58 -4.87 -2.43 -9.10
CA VAL A 58 -4.01 -2.74 -10.27
C VAL A 58 -2.87 -3.71 -9.92
N CYS A 59 -2.65 -3.98 -8.65
CA CYS A 59 -1.69 -4.96 -8.17
C CYS A 59 -2.25 -6.38 -8.23
N ARG A 60 -1.37 -7.38 -8.34
CA ARG A 60 -1.78 -8.78 -8.41
C ARG A 60 -2.41 -9.24 -7.09
N MET A 61 -3.62 -9.79 -7.15
CA MET A 61 -4.41 -10.26 -6.01
C MET A 61 -3.76 -11.40 -5.18
N ARG A 62 -2.83 -12.14 -5.74
CA ARG A 62 -2.12 -13.22 -5.03
C ARG A 62 -0.98 -12.73 -4.14
N HIS A 63 -0.64 -11.43 -4.18
CA HIS A 63 0.37 -10.80 -3.33
C HIS A 63 -0.30 -9.93 -2.27
N ALA A 64 0.39 -9.77 -1.13
CA ALA A 64 -0.10 -8.96 -0.01
C ALA A 64 -0.45 -7.52 -0.45
N GLY A 65 0.36 -6.89 -1.30
CA GLY A 65 0.08 -5.55 -1.83
C GLY A 65 -1.18 -5.45 -2.68
N GLY A 66 -1.57 -6.51 -3.41
CA GLY A 66 -2.81 -6.49 -4.20
C GLY A 66 -4.05 -6.79 -3.37
N LEU A 67 -3.98 -7.77 -2.49
CA LEU A 67 -5.14 -8.21 -1.71
C LEU A 67 -5.25 -7.46 -0.37
N LEU A 68 -4.18 -7.45 0.44
CA LEU A 68 -4.25 -6.97 1.84
C LEU A 68 -4.06 -5.46 1.97
N ALA A 69 -3.44 -4.78 0.98
CA ALA A 69 -3.21 -3.35 1.12
C ALA A 69 -4.50 -2.53 0.98
N GLN A 70 -5.35 -2.84 0.01
CA GLN A 70 -6.57 -2.07 -0.23
C GLN A 70 -7.80 -2.92 -0.59
N THR A 71 -7.65 -4.04 -1.31
CA THR A 71 -8.81 -4.75 -1.88
C THR A 71 -9.66 -5.42 -0.80
N LEU A 72 -9.08 -6.24 0.06
CA LEU A 72 -9.79 -6.85 1.19
C LEU A 72 -10.29 -5.81 2.19
N PRO A 73 -9.49 -4.79 2.58
CA PRO A 73 -9.97 -3.67 3.37
C PRO A 73 -11.19 -2.96 2.79
N ALA A 74 -11.18 -2.68 1.48
CA ALA A 74 -12.30 -2.04 0.80
C ALA A 74 -13.57 -2.91 0.83
N TRP A 75 -13.45 -4.19 0.51
CA TRP A 75 -14.58 -5.12 0.61
C TRP A 75 -15.13 -5.22 2.04
N SER A 76 -14.26 -5.23 3.05
CA SER A 76 -14.68 -5.35 4.45
C SER A 76 -15.52 -4.19 4.97
N VAL A 77 -15.45 -3.04 4.31
CA VAL A 77 -16.29 -1.86 4.58
C VAL A 77 -17.33 -1.59 3.48
N TYR A 78 -17.53 -2.56 2.57
CA TYR A 78 -18.49 -2.48 1.46
C TYR A 78 -18.20 -1.32 0.49
N ALA A 79 -16.94 -0.94 0.32
CA ALA A 79 -16.51 0.03 -0.68
C ALA A 79 -16.57 -0.57 -2.09
N HIS A 80 -16.76 0.30 -3.09
CA HIS A 80 -16.68 -0.14 -4.49
C HIS A 80 -15.24 -0.50 -4.88
N VAL A 81 -15.03 -1.68 -5.46
CA VAL A 81 -13.72 -2.15 -5.93
C VAL A 81 -13.78 -2.53 -7.41
N ARG A 82 -12.83 -2.02 -8.18
CA ARG A 82 -12.58 -2.47 -9.55
C ARG A 82 -11.17 -3.04 -9.64
N ILE A 83 -11.05 -4.26 -10.12
CA ILE A 83 -9.77 -4.96 -10.28
C ILE A 83 -9.45 -5.05 -11.77
N ILE A 84 -8.32 -4.49 -12.19
CA ILE A 84 -7.81 -4.55 -13.57
C ILE A 84 -6.30 -4.78 -13.58
N PRO A 85 -5.73 -5.33 -14.65
CA PRO A 85 -4.29 -5.36 -14.82
C PRO A 85 -3.71 -3.94 -14.90
N PHE A 86 -2.53 -3.72 -14.29
CA PHE A 86 -1.81 -2.46 -14.43
C PHE A 86 -1.43 -2.20 -15.88
N ASN A 87 -1.73 -0.99 -16.38
CA ASN A 87 -1.28 -0.48 -17.67
C ASN A 87 -0.97 1.01 -17.52
N ALA A 88 0.32 1.37 -17.67
CA ALA A 88 0.77 2.74 -17.48
C ALA A 88 0.15 3.73 -18.49
N TYR A 89 -0.17 3.29 -19.70
CA TYR A 89 -0.74 4.15 -20.76
C TYR A 89 -2.23 4.44 -20.56
N SER A 90 -2.98 3.54 -19.93
CA SER A 90 -4.42 3.73 -19.68
C SER A 90 -4.72 4.21 -18.26
N PHE A 91 -3.74 4.19 -17.36
CA PHE A 91 -3.95 4.46 -15.93
C PHE A 91 -4.61 5.82 -15.67
N SER A 92 -4.21 6.88 -16.40
CA SER A 92 -4.79 8.23 -16.26
C SER A 92 -6.29 8.29 -16.58
N ARG A 93 -6.77 7.38 -17.45
CA ARG A 93 -8.19 7.22 -17.73
C ARG A 93 -8.85 6.32 -16.67
N ASP A 94 -8.19 5.23 -16.32
CA ASP A 94 -8.76 4.18 -15.48
C ASP A 94 -8.92 4.61 -14.01
N ILE A 95 -8.08 5.55 -13.52
CA ILE A 95 -8.14 6.09 -12.15
C ILE A 95 -9.25 7.15 -11.97
N LYS A 96 -9.81 7.69 -13.05
CA LYS A 96 -10.85 8.72 -12.95
C LYS A 96 -12.07 8.24 -12.18
N GLY A 97 -12.47 9.01 -11.16
CA GLY A 97 -13.60 8.71 -10.30
C GLY A 97 -13.31 7.65 -9.22
N TYR A 98 -12.05 7.24 -9.06
CA TYR A 98 -11.59 6.42 -7.93
C TYR A 98 -10.92 7.30 -6.89
N THR A 99 -11.04 6.90 -5.63
CA THR A 99 -10.50 7.63 -4.47
C THR A 99 -9.24 6.96 -3.91
N HIS A 100 -8.99 5.68 -4.22
CA HIS A 100 -7.86 4.93 -3.69
C HIS A 100 -7.24 4.04 -4.76
N THR A 101 -5.93 3.89 -4.70
CA THR A 101 -5.18 2.89 -5.46
C THR A 101 -3.89 2.51 -4.72
N HIS A 102 -3.45 1.25 -4.87
CA HIS A 102 -2.15 0.80 -4.39
C HIS A 102 -1.22 0.55 -5.58
N LEU A 103 -0.05 1.18 -5.54
CA LEU A 103 0.98 1.06 -6.56
C LEU A 103 2.28 0.46 -5.96
N THR A 104 3.09 -0.13 -6.80
CA THR A 104 4.48 -0.43 -6.45
C THR A 104 5.39 0.70 -6.95
N PRO A 105 6.62 0.87 -6.42
CA PRO A 105 7.58 1.83 -6.97
C PRO A 105 7.85 1.64 -8.45
N THR A 106 7.81 0.39 -8.94
CA THR A 106 7.92 0.08 -10.37
C THR A 106 6.74 0.63 -11.17
N HIS A 107 5.50 0.48 -10.67
CA HIS A 107 4.33 1.08 -11.32
C HIS A 107 4.46 2.60 -11.37
N CYS A 108 4.91 3.24 -10.29
CA CYS A 108 5.12 4.69 -10.24
C CYS A 108 6.16 5.14 -11.28
N ARG A 109 7.32 4.48 -11.33
CA ARG A 109 8.36 4.79 -12.34
C ARG A 109 7.86 4.63 -13.78
N LEU A 110 7.09 3.57 -14.07
CA LEU A 110 6.50 3.37 -15.40
C LEU A 110 5.48 4.47 -15.75
N LEU A 111 4.66 4.92 -14.78
CA LEU A 111 3.74 6.04 -14.98
C LEU A 111 4.50 7.33 -15.29
N MET A 112 5.54 7.65 -14.52
CA MET A 112 6.36 8.85 -14.69
C MET A 112 7.05 8.92 -16.08
N GLN A 113 7.28 7.77 -16.76
CA GLN A 113 7.83 7.70 -18.11
C GLN A 113 6.79 7.92 -19.22
N THR A 114 5.51 7.93 -18.89
CA THR A 114 4.46 8.15 -19.89
C THR A 114 4.28 9.63 -20.21
N LYS A 115 3.92 9.94 -21.46
CA LYS A 115 3.60 11.32 -21.88
C LYS A 115 2.42 11.92 -21.11
N ASN A 116 1.51 11.07 -20.61
CA ASN A 116 0.30 11.50 -19.92
C ASN A 116 0.55 11.81 -18.44
N PHE A 117 1.73 11.50 -17.89
CA PHE A 117 2.00 11.70 -16.48
C PHE A 117 2.00 13.17 -16.09
N SER A 118 2.51 14.07 -16.94
CA SER A 118 2.52 15.52 -16.66
C SER A 118 1.13 16.13 -16.49
N SER A 119 0.12 15.53 -17.14
CA SER A 119 -1.29 15.94 -17.08
C SER A 119 -2.15 15.02 -16.20
N LEU A 120 -1.55 14.08 -15.48
CA LEU A 120 -2.27 13.18 -14.57
C LEU A 120 -2.77 13.99 -13.37
N ASP A 121 -4.09 14.02 -13.19
CA ASP A 121 -4.74 14.62 -12.04
C ASP A 121 -5.07 13.51 -11.02
N LEU A 122 -4.52 13.63 -9.82
CA LEU A 122 -4.74 12.75 -8.67
C LEU A 122 -5.36 13.50 -7.49
N GLY A 123 -5.95 14.66 -7.73
CA GLY A 123 -6.67 15.42 -6.71
C GLY A 123 -7.74 14.56 -6.03
N GLY A 124 -7.64 14.42 -4.70
CA GLY A 124 -8.53 13.56 -3.91
C GLY A 124 -8.28 12.06 -4.01
N VAL A 125 -7.20 11.63 -4.67
CA VAL A 125 -6.82 10.20 -4.74
C VAL A 125 -5.78 9.87 -3.66
N PHE A 126 -6.09 8.87 -2.84
CA PHE A 126 -5.16 8.28 -1.89
C PHE A 126 -4.34 7.19 -2.59
N VAL A 127 -3.04 7.39 -2.73
CA VAL A 127 -2.12 6.47 -3.37
C VAL A 127 -1.24 5.82 -2.30
N ALA A 128 -1.47 4.53 -2.01
CA ALA A 128 -0.56 3.75 -1.19
C ALA A 128 0.57 3.17 -2.06
N CYS A 129 1.81 3.20 -1.59
CA CYS A 129 2.96 2.68 -2.31
C CYS A 129 3.93 1.96 -1.38
N GLY A 130 4.29 0.72 -1.73
CA GLY A 130 5.20 -0.10 -0.95
C GLY A 130 5.67 -1.32 -1.72
N SER A 131 6.14 -2.33 -1.00
CA SER A 131 6.77 -3.56 -1.48
C SER A 131 8.23 -3.43 -1.95
N ASP A 132 8.77 -2.22 -1.97
CA ASP A 132 10.16 -1.92 -2.28
C ASP A 132 10.44 -0.46 -1.82
N ASN A 133 11.70 -0.03 -1.89
CA ASN A 133 12.10 1.32 -1.53
C ASN A 133 11.40 2.36 -2.42
N VAL A 134 10.76 3.34 -1.78
CA VAL A 134 10.06 4.46 -2.43
C VAL A 134 10.94 5.70 -2.36
N SER A 135 11.48 6.15 -3.49
CA SER A 135 12.31 7.36 -3.52
C SER A 135 11.47 8.64 -3.33
N PHE A 136 12.08 9.67 -2.76
CA PHE A 136 11.43 10.98 -2.62
C PHE A 136 11.01 11.60 -3.96
N ASP A 137 11.70 11.28 -5.05
CA ASP A 137 11.32 11.77 -6.38
C ASP A 137 9.97 11.19 -6.83
N ILE A 138 9.68 9.93 -6.48
CA ILE A 138 8.35 9.33 -6.70
C ILE A 138 7.32 10.05 -5.85
N ILE A 139 7.57 10.22 -4.54
CA ILE A 139 6.64 10.86 -3.61
C ILE A 139 6.29 12.27 -4.10
N GLU A 140 7.30 13.09 -4.37
CA GLU A 140 7.18 14.46 -4.86
C GLU A 140 6.36 14.52 -6.14
N ALA A 141 6.73 13.70 -7.15
CA ALA A 141 6.03 13.67 -8.43
C ALA A 141 4.53 13.33 -8.31
N PHE A 142 4.13 12.49 -7.38
CA PHE A 142 2.72 12.14 -7.16
C PHE A 142 1.99 13.21 -6.33
N VAL A 143 2.63 13.77 -5.31
CA VAL A 143 2.07 14.87 -4.51
C VAL A 143 1.87 16.13 -5.35
N GLU A 144 2.81 16.46 -6.26
CA GLU A 144 2.64 17.53 -7.25
C GLU A 144 1.38 17.37 -8.13
N ARG A 145 0.90 16.14 -8.31
CA ARG A 145 -0.33 15.82 -9.07
C ARG A 145 -1.57 15.76 -8.18
N GLY A 146 -1.45 16.21 -6.94
CA GLY A 146 -2.56 16.31 -5.99
C GLY A 146 -2.87 15.03 -5.22
N ALA A 147 -2.04 13.98 -5.34
CA ALA A 147 -2.25 12.75 -4.58
C ALA A 147 -1.98 12.97 -3.09
N VAL A 148 -2.79 12.31 -2.24
CA VAL A 148 -2.38 11.98 -0.88
C VAL A 148 -1.55 10.70 -0.99
N PHE A 149 -0.24 10.79 -0.79
CA PHE A 149 0.69 9.68 -1.07
C PHE A 149 1.19 9.04 0.22
N MET A 150 0.91 7.75 0.41
CA MET A 150 1.36 6.99 1.57
C MET A 150 2.48 6.03 1.18
N CYS A 151 3.66 6.22 1.76
CA CYS A 151 4.68 5.19 1.79
C CYS A 151 4.35 4.20 2.89
N ASN A 152 4.29 2.91 2.55
CA ASN A 152 3.99 1.88 3.53
C ASN A 152 5.08 0.80 3.56
N TRP A 153 5.44 0.42 4.78
CA TRP A 153 6.28 -0.72 5.09
C TRP A 153 5.44 -1.82 5.75
N GLY A 154 5.75 -3.04 5.38
CA GLY A 154 5.17 -4.24 5.94
C GLY A 154 5.69 -5.46 5.22
N MET A 155 5.29 -6.62 5.68
CA MET A 155 5.69 -7.92 5.15
C MET A 155 4.44 -8.79 4.94
N THR A 156 4.60 -9.86 4.17
CA THR A 156 3.52 -10.84 4.02
C THR A 156 3.08 -11.39 5.38
N GLU A 157 4.00 -11.51 6.32
CA GLU A 157 3.82 -12.06 7.67
C GLU A 157 2.99 -11.18 8.60
N ILE A 158 3.02 -9.85 8.43
CA ILE A 158 2.42 -8.88 9.38
C ILE A 158 1.47 -7.89 8.71
N GLY A 159 1.21 -8.06 7.43
CA GLY A 159 0.42 -7.11 6.64
C GLY A 159 1.25 -5.97 6.04
N PRO A 160 0.76 -5.37 4.94
CA PRO A 160 1.55 -4.43 4.13
C PRO A 160 1.59 -2.99 4.68
N ILE A 161 0.75 -2.63 5.66
CA ILE A 161 0.53 -1.22 6.08
C ILE A 161 0.98 -0.96 7.53
N THR A 162 1.84 -1.83 8.07
CA THR A 162 2.18 -1.86 9.50
C THR A 162 2.92 -0.60 9.98
N ILE A 163 3.80 -0.04 9.16
CA ILE A 163 4.45 1.26 9.40
C ILE A 163 4.29 2.10 8.15
N ASN A 164 3.94 3.37 8.28
CA ASN A 164 3.73 4.22 7.12
C ASN A 164 3.98 5.70 7.40
N THR A 165 4.07 6.47 6.32
CA THR A 165 4.08 7.94 6.31
C THR A 165 3.17 8.42 5.20
N VAL A 166 2.32 9.40 5.51
CA VAL A 166 1.42 10.03 4.54
C VAL A 166 1.95 11.39 4.16
N PHE A 167 2.11 11.63 2.86
CA PHE A 167 2.53 12.90 2.27
C PHE A 167 1.35 13.52 1.52
N ASP A 168 0.88 14.65 2.00
CA ASP A 168 -0.25 15.41 1.45
C ASP A 168 0.16 16.80 0.94
N THR A 169 1.39 17.23 1.25
CA THR A 169 1.96 18.51 0.85
C THR A 169 3.42 18.38 0.42
N LEU A 170 3.85 19.26 -0.49
CA LEU A 170 5.25 19.33 -0.92
C LEU A 170 6.19 19.78 0.22
N ASP A 171 5.72 20.60 1.13
CA ASP A 171 6.50 21.01 2.31
C ASP A 171 6.84 19.81 3.19
N LYS A 172 5.87 18.89 3.42
CA LYS A 172 6.13 17.65 4.14
C LYS A 172 7.15 16.78 3.40
N VAL A 173 7.04 16.65 2.08
CA VAL A 173 8.02 15.90 1.27
C VAL A 173 9.42 16.47 1.44
N LYS A 174 9.57 17.79 1.36
CA LYS A 174 10.85 18.48 1.53
C LYS A 174 11.43 18.25 2.93
N GLN A 175 10.63 18.48 3.98
CA GLN A 175 11.04 18.26 5.38
C GLN A 175 11.58 16.84 5.61
N TYR A 176 10.85 15.84 5.12
CA TYR A 176 11.25 14.44 5.31
C TYR A 176 12.44 14.03 4.44
N ARG A 177 12.60 14.62 3.26
CA ARG A 177 13.81 14.44 2.43
C ARG A 177 15.05 14.99 3.16
N GLU A 178 14.96 16.17 3.76
CA GLU A 178 16.06 16.77 4.55
C GLU A 178 16.41 15.92 5.78
N GLN A 179 15.39 15.41 6.50
CA GLN A 179 15.58 14.51 7.63
C GLN A 179 16.24 13.19 7.21
N ALA A 180 15.80 12.58 6.12
CA ALA A 180 16.40 11.34 5.61
C ALA A 180 17.87 11.53 5.19
N LEU A 181 18.23 12.69 4.65
CA LEU A 181 19.61 13.02 4.32
C LEU A 181 20.47 13.17 5.58
N ALA A 182 19.91 13.70 6.66
CA ALA A 182 20.62 13.87 7.93
C ALA A 182 20.76 12.57 8.72
N GLU A 183 19.74 11.73 8.73
CA GLU A 183 19.66 10.50 9.54
C GLU A 183 20.06 9.23 8.76
N GLY A 184 20.14 9.31 7.43
CA GLY A 184 20.48 8.20 6.55
C GLY A 184 19.32 7.27 6.23
N TYR A 185 18.20 7.33 6.96
CA TYR A 185 16.98 6.55 6.72
C TYR A 185 15.74 7.20 7.34
N LEU A 186 14.56 6.76 6.90
CA LEU A 186 13.28 7.02 7.57
C LEU A 186 12.49 5.72 7.67
N LEU A 187 12.08 5.34 8.87
CA LEU A 187 11.24 4.16 9.08
C LEU A 187 9.77 4.48 8.82
N GLY A 188 9.31 5.66 9.19
CA GLY A 188 7.94 6.14 9.11
C GLY A 188 7.57 7.00 10.31
N ASP A 189 6.37 7.57 10.32
CA ASP A 189 5.85 8.40 11.42
C ASP A 189 4.52 7.88 12.01
N ARG A 190 3.94 6.83 11.40
CA ARG A 190 2.72 6.16 11.88
C ARG A 190 3.01 4.68 12.07
N TYR A 191 2.79 4.19 13.29
CA TYR A 191 3.13 2.82 13.72
C TYR A 191 1.90 2.11 14.22
N TYR A 192 1.60 0.93 13.64
CA TYR A 192 0.54 0.02 14.06
C TYR A 192 1.10 -1.23 14.75
N CYS A 193 2.34 -1.13 15.21
CA CYS A 193 3.06 -2.14 15.98
C CYS A 193 4.03 -1.45 16.93
N GLU A 194 4.45 -2.16 17.96
CA GLU A 194 5.66 -1.81 18.69
C GLU A 194 6.88 -2.22 17.87
N TYR A 195 7.95 -1.47 17.93
CA TYR A 195 9.18 -1.81 17.24
C TYR A 195 10.43 -1.55 18.07
N LYS A 196 11.50 -2.23 17.72
CA LYS A 196 12.87 -2.00 18.19
C LYS A 196 13.84 -2.20 17.05
N ILE A 197 14.96 -1.48 17.08
CA ILE A 197 16.11 -1.78 16.23
C ILE A 197 17.19 -2.40 17.14
N ILE A 198 17.61 -3.61 16.83
CA ILE A 198 18.60 -4.38 17.56
C ILE A 198 19.61 -4.90 16.54
N ASP A 199 20.89 -4.55 16.67
CA ASP A 199 21.97 -4.99 15.77
C ASP A 199 21.61 -4.73 14.28
N ASP A 200 21.10 -3.54 13.97
CA ASP A 200 20.62 -3.10 12.64
C ASP A 200 19.41 -3.89 12.08
N GLU A 201 18.77 -4.74 12.89
CA GLU A 201 17.54 -5.45 12.53
C GLU A 201 16.31 -4.77 13.12
N LEU A 202 15.24 -4.64 12.32
CA LEU A 202 13.95 -4.14 12.76
C LEU A 202 13.11 -5.29 13.34
N TRP A 203 12.88 -5.23 14.65
CA TRP A 203 12.01 -6.14 15.38
C TRP A 203 10.65 -5.48 15.60
N VAL A 204 9.58 -6.21 15.32
CA VAL A 204 8.20 -5.72 15.47
C VAL A 204 7.37 -6.68 16.34
N ARG A 205 6.41 -6.10 17.09
CA ARG A 205 5.48 -6.83 17.95
C ARG A 205 4.10 -6.17 17.92
N GLY A 206 3.04 -6.95 17.93
CA GLY A 206 1.67 -6.48 18.02
C GLY A 206 0.66 -7.46 17.42
N ASP A 207 -0.60 -7.03 17.35
CA ASP A 207 -1.71 -7.88 16.88
C ASP A 207 -1.58 -8.32 15.42
N VAL A 208 -0.78 -7.61 14.65
CA VAL A 208 -0.48 -7.93 13.24
C VAL A 208 0.64 -8.98 13.09
N CYS A 209 1.36 -9.34 14.16
CA CYS A 209 2.52 -10.22 14.12
C CYS A 209 2.21 -11.71 14.33
#